data_14e1acf283625a097cdab791488e9e92
#
_entry.id   14e1acf283625a097cdab791488e9e92
#
_cell.length_a   1.000
_cell.length_b   1.000
_cell.length_c   1.000
_cell.angle_alpha   90.00
_cell.angle_beta   90.00
_cell.angle_gamma   90.00
#
_symmetry.space_group_name_H-M   'P 1'
#
loop_
_entity.id
_entity.type
_entity.pdbx_description
1 polymer ?
#
loop_
_entity_poly.entity_id
_entity_poly.type
_entity_poly.pdbx_seq_one_letter_code
_entity_poly.pdbx_strand_id
1 'polypeptide(L)'
;MKRGFFPVSALVLSFSFLYSPCNSQVADTWKALPETVAKLSKSQPDFNYSEEKVPAFTLPDLLITSSGRKVTTVKEWMKVRRPEVLELFRENIFGRVPETPYTKSFKIVNEDRNAMNGAATLKQVDITINSEGKSLIIHLIMFVPNKVKKPVPAFLMIDIRGPENNDPTRKIKSEFWPAEEIIARGYAISVFSNSDVDPDNFDEFRNGIHGILDRGVRKPDAWGSLAAWAWGASRCMDYFETDKDINKKKVAIVGHSRGGKTALWAGAEDQRFSLVIANESGAGGAALARRRYGETVARINSAFPHWFCSNYKKFAGNENVMPVDMHMLLALIAPRALYIDCASDDLWGDPKGCYLALYNALPVFQIFDKASMIPDIMPPLNKQAIEGKVGFHIRDGAHNMLLQDWKCFMDFADNVWK
;
A
#
# COMPACT_ATOMS: atom_id res chain seq x y z
N MET A 1 -24.25 -74.29 20.94
CA MET A 1 -24.61 -72.99 20.41
C MET A 1 -23.34 -72.18 20.16
N LYS A 2 -22.89 -72.09 18.90
CA LYS A 2 -21.71 -71.35 18.49
C LYS A 2 -22.15 -69.98 18.03
N ARG A 3 -21.70 -68.90 18.69
CA ARG A 3 -21.92 -67.47 18.27
C ARG A 3 -20.82 -67.11 17.29
N GLY A 4 -21.22 -66.81 16.04
CA GLY A 4 -20.29 -66.29 15.02
C GLY A 4 -20.04 -64.79 15.21
N PHE A 5 -18.76 -64.41 15.19
CA PHE A 5 -18.32 -63.04 15.11
C PHE A 5 -18.21 -62.63 13.62
N PHE A 6 -18.89 -61.60 13.22
CA PHE A 6 -18.68 -60.92 11.92
C PHE A 6 -17.72 -59.75 12.13
N PRO A 7 -16.67 -59.61 11.32
CA PRO A 7 -15.83 -58.42 11.36
C PRO A 7 -16.51 -57.28 10.61
N VAL A 8 -16.64 -56.13 11.28
CA VAL A 8 -17.04 -54.87 10.66
C VAL A 8 -15.80 -54.31 9.98
N SER A 9 -15.76 -54.34 8.67
CA SER A 9 -14.74 -53.64 7.86
C SER A 9 -15.08 -52.16 7.83
N ALA A 10 -14.27 -51.33 8.49
CA ALA A 10 -14.34 -49.88 8.39
C ALA A 10 -13.75 -49.43 7.04
N LEU A 11 -14.62 -48.94 6.19
CA LEU A 11 -14.25 -48.27 4.92
C LEU A 11 -13.70 -46.91 5.21
N VAL A 12 -12.37 -46.72 5.17
CA VAL A 12 -11.72 -45.43 5.24
C VAL A 12 -11.85 -44.75 3.87
N LEU A 13 -12.81 -43.84 3.72
CA LEU A 13 -12.91 -42.96 2.57
C LEU A 13 -11.81 -41.88 2.70
N SER A 14 -10.71 -42.09 2.02
CA SER A 14 -9.70 -41.02 1.80
C SER A 14 -10.24 -40.00 0.79
N PHE A 15 -10.68 -38.87 1.29
CA PHE A 15 -10.94 -37.69 0.46
C PHE A 15 -9.61 -37.10 0.01
N SER A 16 -9.19 -37.46 -1.19
CA SER A 16 -8.12 -36.76 -1.90
C SER A 16 -8.69 -35.41 -2.37
N PHE A 17 -8.35 -34.33 -1.65
CA PHE A 17 -8.57 -32.99 -2.14
C PHE A 17 -7.68 -32.81 -3.37
N LEU A 18 -8.27 -32.82 -4.54
CA LEU A 18 -7.66 -32.35 -5.78
C LEU A 18 -7.48 -30.83 -5.65
N TYR A 19 -6.31 -30.41 -5.16
CA TYR A 19 -5.85 -29.04 -5.32
C TYR A 19 -5.58 -28.85 -6.82
N SER A 20 -6.49 -28.21 -7.52
CA SER A 20 -6.18 -27.64 -8.82
C SER A 20 -5.20 -26.48 -8.56
N PRO A 21 -3.97 -26.52 -9.07
CA PRO A 21 -3.10 -25.36 -9.01
C PRO A 21 -3.79 -24.26 -9.81
N CYS A 22 -4.20 -23.19 -9.15
CA CYS A 22 -4.63 -21.96 -9.82
C CYS A 22 -3.36 -21.32 -10.39
N ASN A 23 -2.92 -21.83 -11.54
CA ASN A 23 -1.96 -21.14 -12.38
C ASN A 23 -2.69 -19.94 -12.98
N SER A 24 -2.68 -18.80 -12.30
CA SER A 24 -3.05 -17.53 -12.90
C SER A 24 -1.93 -17.13 -13.89
N GLN A 25 -1.91 -17.78 -15.05
CA GLN A 25 -1.10 -17.34 -16.18
C GLN A 25 -1.82 -16.13 -16.79
N VAL A 26 -1.47 -14.95 -16.29
CA VAL A 26 -1.67 -13.72 -17.05
C VAL A 26 -0.81 -13.87 -18.31
N ALA A 27 -1.42 -13.73 -19.48
CA ALA A 27 -0.72 -13.90 -20.74
C ALA A 27 0.46 -12.91 -20.84
N ASP A 28 1.59 -13.39 -21.32
CA ASP A 28 2.87 -12.66 -21.34
C ASP A 28 2.88 -11.61 -22.46
N THR A 29 2.47 -10.38 -22.18
CA THR A 29 2.60 -9.28 -23.17
C THR A 29 3.63 -8.24 -22.78
N TRP A 30 3.85 -7.97 -21.51
CA TRP A 30 4.97 -7.14 -21.08
C TRP A 30 6.13 -8.04 -20.65
N LYS A 31 7.30 -7.78 -21.22
CA LYS A 31 8.56 -8.40 -20.82
C LYS A 31 9.58 -7.32 -20.57
N ALA A 32 10.37 -7.50 -19.53
CA ALA A 32 11.53 -6.66 -19.30
C ALA A 32 12.50 -6.71 -20.50
N LEU A 33 13.10 -5.58 -20.81
CA LEU A 33 14.09 -5.51 -21.90
C LEU A 33 15.27 -6.43 -21.58
N PRO A 34 15.71 -7.31 -22.51
CA PRO A 34 16.81 -8.24 -22.28
C PRO A 34 18.10 -7.56 -21.80
N GLU A 35 18.40 -6.37 -22.31
CA GLU A 35 19.54 -5.57 -21.88
C GLU A 35 19.44 -5.10 -20.42
N THR A 36 18.25 -4.69 -19.96
CA THR A 36 17.99 -4.32 -18.55
C THR A 36 18.17 -5.52 -17.63
N VAL A 37 17.61 -6.68 -18.02
CA VAL A 37 17.79 -7.95 -17.30
C VAL A 37 19.27 -8.33 -17.21
N ALA A 38 20.00 -8.29 -18.34
CA ALA A 38 21.43 -8.64 -18.37
C ALA A 38 22.27 -7.70 -17.51
N LYS A 39 21.99 -6.38 -17.57
CA LYS A 39 22.68 -5.36 -16.78
C LYS A 39 22.48 -5.60 -15.28
N LEU A 40 21.23 -5.79 -14.83
CA LEU A 40 20.89 -5.99 -13.42
C LEU A 40 21.41 -7.33 -12.90
N SER A 41 21.28 -8.41 -13.67
CA SER A 41 21.83 -9.73 -13.30
C SER A 41 23.34 -9.71 -13.13
N LYS A 42 24.05 -8.86 -13.90
CA LYS A 42 25.50 -8.68 -13.74
C LYS A 42 25.87 -7.81 -12.54
N SER A 43 25.14 -6.74 -12.29
CA SER A 43 25.42 -5.80 -11.20
C SER A 43 24.92 -6.29 -9.82
N GLN A 44 23.93 -7.15 -9.81
CA GLN A 44 23.28 -7.70 -8.61
C GLN A 44 23.03 -9.21 -8.77
N PRO A 45 24.09 -10.04 -8.81
CA PRO A 45 24.00 -11.46 -9.16
C PRO A 45 23.23 -12.31 -8.14
N ASP A 46 23.04 -11.81 -6.92
CA ASP A 46 22.32 -12.50 -5.83
C ASP A 46 20.80 -12.43 -5.99
N PHE A 47 20.29 -11.64 -6.96
CA PHE A 47 18.87 -11.42 -7.17
C PHE A 47 18.40 -11.94 -8.52
N ASN A 48 17.15 -12.38 -8.56
CA ASN A 48 16.54 -12.88 -9.78
C ASN A 48 15.86 -11.75 -10.57
N TYR A 49 16.23 -11.59 -11.82
CA TYR A 49 15.59 -10.68 -12.78
C TYR A 49 15.07 -11.41 -14.04
N SER A 50 15.04 -12.77 -14.00
CA SER A 50 14.53 -13.59 -15.11
C SER A 50 13.23 -14.26 -14.70
N GLU A 51 12.18 -14.11 -15.52
CA GLU A 51 10.89 -14.79 -15.32
C GLU A 51 11.02 -16.31 -15.28
N GLU A 52 11.95 -16.89 -16.06
CA GLU A 52 12.19 -18.32 -16.15
C GLU A 52 12.74 -18.90 -14.84
N LYS A 53 13.34 -18.06 -14.01
CA LYS A 53 13.88 -18.43 -12.69
C LYS A 53 12.91 -18.20 -11.55
N VAL A 54 11.71 -17.69 -11.82
CA VAL A 54 10.67 -17.52 -10.81
C VAL A 54 10.23 -18.91 -10.34
N PRO A 55 10.31 -19.23 -9.04
CA PRO A 55 9.91 -20.54 -8.55
C PRO A 55 8.41 -20.78 -8.73
N ALA A 56 8.00 -22.02 -8.87
CA ALA A 56 6.58 -22.36 -8.78
C ALA A 56 6.06 -22.00 -7.38
N PHE A 57 4.92 -21.35 -7.33
CA PHE A 57 4.28 -20.94 -6.07
C PHE A 57 2.77 -21.10 -6.13
N THR A 58 2.15 -21.19 -4.95
CA THR A 58 0.70 -21.15 -4.79
C THR A 58 0.33 -20.02 -3.86
N LEU A 59 -0.61 -19.18 -4.28
CA LEU A 59 -1.10 -18.08 -3.45
C LEU A 59 -2.07 -18.59 -2.39
N PRO A 60 -2.06 -18.03 -1.16
CA PRO A 60 -3.10 -18.26 -0.19
C PRO A 60 -4.47 -17.87 -0.74
N ASP A 61 -5.50 -18.68 -0.47
CA ASP A 61 -6.85 -18.41 -0.97
C ASP A 61 -7.44 -17.16 -0.27
N LEU A 62 -7.76 -16.17 -1.10
CA LEU A 62 -8.29 -14.89 -0.66
C LEU A 62 -9.71 -15.00 -0.10
N LEU A 63 -10.52 -15.90 -0.66
CA LEU A 63 -11.95 -16.05 -0.36
C LEU A 63 -12.28 -17.28 0.50
N ILE A 64 -11.30 -17.88 1.15
CA ILE A 64 -11.50 -18.93 2.14
C ILE A 64 -11.17 -18.38 3.53
N THR A 65 -12.11 -18.48 4.47
CA THR A 65 -11.92 -18.08 5.87
C THR A 65 -10.95 -19.03 6.60
N SER A 66 -10.46 -18.62 7.77
CA SER A 66 -9.64 -19.48 8.64
C SER A 66 -10.35 -20.78 9.05
N SER A 67 -11.69 -20.79 9.04
CA SER A 67 -12.51 -21.99 9.30
C SER A 67 -12.82 -22.83 8.06
N GLY A 68 -12.18 -22.53 6.89
CA GLY A 68 -12.37 -23.26 5.64
C GLY A 68 -13.66 -22.92 4.87
N ARG A 69 -14.44 -21.90 5.28
CA ARG A 69 -15.66 -21.51 4.58
C ARG A 69 -15.36 -20.56 3.42
N LYS A 70 -16.04 -20.77 2.29
CA LYS A 70 -15.98 -19.90 1.12
C LYS A 70 -16.72 -18.59 1.39
N VAL A 71 -16.10 -17.47 1.05
CA VAL A 71 -16.68 -16.12 1.06
C VAL A 71 -17.28 -15.82 -0.30
N THR A 72 -18.57 -15.49 -0.34
CA THR A 72 -19.32 -15.22 -1.58
C THR A 72 -20.09 -13.91 -1.52
N THR A 73 -20.20 -13.29 -0.36
CA THR A 73 -21.01 -12.10 -0.14
C THR A 73 -20.20 -10.96 0.47
N VAL A 74 -20.64 -9.71 0.22
CA VAL A 74 -20.10 -8.50 0.86
C VAL A 74 -20.09 -8.63 2.39
N LYS A 75 -21.17 -9.17 2.98
CA LYS A 75 -21.30 -9.33 4.42
C LYS A 75 -20.23 -10.27 4.99
N GLU A 76 -20.01 -11.43 4.34
CA GLU A 76 -18.99 -12.38 4.77
C GLU A 76 -17.59 -11.81 4.63
N TRP A 77 -17.30 -11.13 3.51
CA TRP A 77 -16.04 -10.43 3.37
C TRP A 77 -15.84 -9.38 4.47
N MET A 78 -16.74 -8.41 4.60
CA MET A 78 -16.58 -7.29 5.52
C MET A 78 -16.57 -7.69 7.00
N LYS A 79 -17.37 -8.71 7.37
CA LYS A 79 -17.58 -9.09 8.79
C LYS A 79 -16.68 -10.22 9.27
N VAL A 80 -16.15 -11.02 8.34
CA VAL A 80 -15.36 -12.21 8.71
C VAL A 80 -13.98 -12.17 8.04
N ARG A 81 -13.92 -12.30 6.71
CA ARG A 81 -12.64 -12.54 6.05
C ARG A 81 -11.70 -11.32 6.05
N ARG A 82 -12.23 -10.12 5.81
CA ARG A 82 -11.43 -8.89 5.86
C ARG A 82 -10.75 -8.67 7.22
N PRO A 83 -11.43 -8.78 8.37
CA PRO A 83 -10.80 -8.75 9.69
C PRO A 83 -9.72 -9.84 9.87
N GLU A 84 -9.97 -11.08 9.43
CA GLU A 84 -8.97 -12.15 9.50
C GLU A 84 -7.70 -11.81 8.70
N VAL A 85 -7.87 -11.34 7.46
CA VAL A 85 -6.74 -10.96 6.59
C VAL A 85 -5.98 -9.78 7.18
N LEU A 86 -6.66 -8.75 7.66
CA LEU A 86 -6.04 -7.59 8.29
C LEU A 86 -5.19 -8.00 9.50
N GLU A 87 -5.73 -8.92 10.30
CA GLU A 87 -5.06 -9.43 11.49
C GLU A 87 -3.81 -10.23 11.16
N LEU A 88 -3.85 -11.05 10.10
CA LEU A 88 -2.67 -11.78 9.60
C LEU A 88 -1.55 -10.82 9.16
N PHE A 89 -1.87 -9.69 8.54
CA PHE A 89 -0.87 -8.67 8.17
C PHE A 89 -0.30 -7.96 9.40
N ARG A 90 -1.14 -7.64 10.39
CA ARG A 90 -0.68 -7.07 11.68
C ARG A 90 0.27 -8.00 12.40
N GLU A 91 -0.09 -9.26 12.50
CA GLU A 91 0.72 -10.24 13.22
C GLU A 91 2.05 -10.54 12.52
N ASN A 92 2.04 -10.64 11.18
CA ASN A 92 3.14 -11.26 10.46
C ASN A 92 4.00 -10.29 9.66
N ILE A 93 3.51 -9.07 9.33
CA ILE A 93 4.22 -8.17 8.41
C ILE A 93 4.40 -6.76 9.00
N PHE A 94 3.33 -5.99 9.16
CA PHE A 94 3.43 -4.58 9.53
C PHE A 94 3.52 -4.34 11.04
N GLY A 95 2.97 -5.24 11.83
CA GLY A 95 2.88 -5.14 13.28
C GLY A 95 1.65 -4.39 13.78
N ARG A 96 1.43 -4.44 15.10
CA ARG A 96 0.30 -3.84 15.80
C ARG A 96 0.67 -2.51 16.39
N VAL A 97 -0.13 -1.50 16.11
CA VAL A 97 -0.06 -0.21 16.81
C VAL A 97 -0.42 -0.44 18.29
N PRO A 98 0.36 0.09 19.25
CA PRO A 98 0.05 -0.06 20.67
C PRO A 98 -1.22 0.71 21.06
N GLU A 99 -1.90 0.22 22.08
CA GLU A 99 -3.11 0.86 22.65
C GLU A 99 -2.79 1.99 23.64
N THR A 100 -1.53 2.43 23.69
CA THR A 100 -1.08 3.50 24.58
C THR A 100 -1.91 4.76 24.35
N PRO A 101 -2.56 5.32 25.41
CA PRO A 101 -3.36 6.53 25.27
C PRO A 101 -2.52 7.73 24.84
N TYR A 102 -3.07 8.54 23.95
CA TYR A 102 -2.49 9.82 23.53
C TYR A 102 -3.59 10.85 23.26
N THR A 103 -3.22 12.12 23.32
CA THR A 103 -4.05 13.22 22.84
C THR A 103 -3.51 13.78 21.54
N LYS A 104 -4.38 14.39 20.76
CA LYS A 104 -4.02 15.08 19.51
C LYS A 104 -4.64 16.45 19.45
N SER A 105 -3.91 17.40 18.87
CA SER A 105 -4.41 18.75 18.59
C SER A 105 -3.91 19.24 17.24
N PHE A 106 -4.63 20.19 16.66
CA PHE A 106 -4.32 20.76 15.35
C PHE A 106 -4.16 22.27 15.48
N LYS A 107 -3.11 22.80 14.87
CA LYS A 107 -2.86 24.24 14.83
C LYS A 107 -2.43 24.65 13.44
N ILE A 108 -3.18 25.52 12.78
CA ILE A 108 -2.72 26.20 11.56
C ILE A 108 -1.66 27.21 11.99
N VAL A 109 -0.40 26.95 11.61
CA VAL A 109 0.76 27.78 11.96
C VAL A 109 1.07 28.81 10.88
N ASN A 110 0.61 28.57 9.64
CA ASN A 110 0.69 29.52 8.54
C ASN A 110 -0.48 29.32 7.59
N GLU A 111 -1.11 30.42 7.15
CA GLU A 111 -2.14 30.45 6.11
C GLU A 111 -1.82 31.57 5.13
N ASP A 112 -1.60 31.23 3.86
CA ASP A 112 -1.44 32.21 2.77
C ASP A 112 -2.52 31.97 1.70
N ARG A 113 -3.49 32.87 1.62
CA ARG A 113 -4.59 32.80 0.65
C ARG A 113 -4.20 33.23 -0.76
N ASN A 114 -3.01 33.76 -0.92
CA ASN A 114 -2.48 34.22 -2.20
C ASN A 114 -1.37 33.31 -2.75
N ALA A 115 -1.21 32.12 -2.19
CA ALA A 115 -0.25 31.15 -2.68
C ALA A 115 -0.46 30.82 -4.17
N MET A 116 0.63 30.53 -4.89
CA MET A 116 0.62 30.25 -6.34
C MET A 116 -0.06 31.41 -7.13
N ASN A 117 0.26 32.67 -6.80
CA ASN A 117 -0.35 33.88 -7.40
C ASN A 117 -1.89 33.90 -7.29
N GLY A 118 -2.42 33.49 -6.15
CA GLY A 118 -3.86 33.48 -5.87
C GLY A 118 -4.59 32.24 -6.42
N ALA A 119 -3.89 31.27 -7.01
CA ALA A 119 -4.51 30.02 -7.46
C ALA A 119 -4.90 29.10 -6.30
N ALA A 120 -4.19 29.17 -5.18
CA ALA A 120 -4.42 28.32 -4.02
C ALA A 120 -4.30 29.08 -2.69
N THR A 121 -4.88 28.48 -1.64
CA THR A 121 -4.59 28.80 -0.25
C THR A 121 -3.60 27.76 0.28
N LEU A 122 -2.42 28.20 0.74
CA LEU A 122 -1.49 27.37 1.52
C LEU A 122 -1.98 27.31 2.97
N LYS A 123 -2.00 26.13 3.54
CA LYS A 123 -2.13 25.90 4.99
C LYS A 123 -0.96 25.04 5.44
N GLN A 124 -0.24 25.48 6.47
CA GLN A 124 0.72 24.65 7.19
C GLN A 124 0.15 24.36 8.56
N VAL A 125 0.04 23.08 8.89
CA VAL A 125 -0.68 22.62 10.08
C VAL A 125 0.23 21.75 10.91
N ASP A 126 0.38 22.10 12.18
CA ASP A 126 1.01 21.25 13.17
C ASP A 126 -0.04 20.30 13.76
N ILE A 127 0.19 19.01 13.60
CA ILE A 127 -0.57 17.94 14.22
C ILE A 127 0.25 17.45 15.41
N THR A 128 -0.12 17.90 16.60
CA THR A 128 0.62 17.58 17.84
C THR A 128 0.04 16.34 18.50
N ILE A 129 0.90 15.37 18.79
CA ILE A 129 0.59 14.15 19.52
C ILE A 129 1.26 14.23 20.88
N ASN A 130 0.51 14.01 21.95
CA ASN A 130 1.04 14.01 23.32
C ASN A 130 0.67 12.72 24.04
N SER A 131 1.64 12.11 24.71
CA SER A 131 1.45 10.96 25.59
C SER A 131 2.46 11.03 26.74
N GLU A 132 1.98 10.98 27.98
CA GLU A 132 2.82 10.92 29.21
C GLU A 132 3.98 11.94 29.24
N GLY A 133 3.68 13.19 28.89
CA GLY A 133 4.67 14.30 28.92
C GLY A 133 5.65 14.34 27.75
N LYS A 134 5.56 13.38 26.82
CA LYS A 134 6.29 13.40 25.55
C LYS A 134 5.40 13.94 24.43
N SER A 135 6.03 14.60 23.44
CA SER A 135 5.31 15.21 22.32
C SER A 135 6.00 14.93 20.98
N LEU A 136 5.21 14.83 19.94
CA LEU A 136 5.64 14.75 18.55
C LEU A 136 4.76 15.66 17.70
N ILE A 137 5.33 16.31 16.70
CA ILE A 137 4.59 17.14 15.75
C ILE A 137 4.78 16.57 14.35
N ILE A 138 3.64 16.35 13.67
CA ILE A 138 3.60 16.04 12.24
C ILE A 138 3.26 17.33 11.51
N HIS A 139 4.15 17.78 10.61
CA HIS A 139 3.97 18.99 9.83
C HIS A 139 3.23 18.67 8.53
N LEU A 140 1.98 19.08 8.44
CA LEU A 140 1.17 18.92 7.25
C LEU A 140 1.22 20.21 6.40
N ILE A 141 1.70 20.10 5.17
CA ILE A 141 1.65 21.16 4.16
C ILE A 141 0.47 20.87 3.23
N MET A 142 -0.38 21.85 2.98
CA MET A 142 -1.56 21.66 2.14
C MET A 142 -1.83 22.89 1.28
N PHE A 143 -2.06 22.70 -0.03
CA PHE A 143 -2.61 23.68 -0.93
C PHE A 143 -4.05 23.33 -1.27
N VAL A 144 -4.95 24.31 -1.18
CA VAL A 144 -6.37 24.17 -1.50
C VAL A 144 -6.72 25.13 -2.64
N PRO A 145 -7.29 24.66 -3.76
CA PRO A 145 -7.61 25.53 -4.89
C PRO A 145 -8.64 26.61 -4.52
N ASN A 146 -8.42 27.86 -4.97
CA ASN A 146 -9.28 29.00 -4.65
C ASN A 146 -10.46 29.15 -5.62
N LYS A 147 -10.30 28.71 -6.88
CA LYS A 147 -11.26 28.99 -7.97
C LYS A 147 -12.31 27.88 -8.17
N VAL A 148 -12.47 26.98 -7.21
CA VAL A 148 -13.42 25.88 -7.26
C VAL A 148 -14.37 25.88 -6.06
N LYS A 149 -15.54 25.27 -6.23
CA LYS A 149 -16.52 25.15 -5.14
C LYS A 149 -15.99 24.18 -4.09
N LYS A 150 -15.94 24.62 -2.85
CA LYS A 150 -15.56 23.80 -1.69
C LYS A 150 -16.77 23.09 -1.08
N PRO A 151 -16.58 21.93 -0.38
CA PRO A 151 -15.31 21.26 -0.12
C PRO A 151 -14.77 20.50 -1.35
N VAL A 152 -13.44 20.49 -1.52
CA VAL A 152 -12.76 19.88 -2.66
C VAL A 152 -12.19 18.51 -2.31
N PRO A 153 -12.07 17.55 -3.26
CA PRO A 153 -11.33 16.32 -3.05
C PRO A 153 -9.84 16.60 -2.86
N ALA A 154 -9.12 15.69 -2.17
CA ALA A 154 -7.74 15.92 -1.81
C ALA A 154 -6.86 14.69 -2.05
N PHE A 155 -5.58 14.93 -2.37
CA PHE A 155 -4.50 13.95 -2.30
C PHE A 155 -3.64 14.23 -1.08
N LEU A 156 -3.34 13.19 -0.30
CA LEU A 156 -2.36 13.20 0.77
C LEU A 156 -1.16 12.38 0.32
N MET A 157 0.00 13.00 0.14
CA MET A 157 1.24 12.31 -0.19
C MET A 157 2.06 12.03 1.07
N ILE A 158 2.65 10.85 1.13
CA ILE A 158 3.67 10.48 2.12
C ILE A 158 5.03 10.81 1.51
N ASP A 159 5.68 11.86 2.00
CA ASP A 159 7.01 12.23 1.54
C ASP A 159 8.10 11.39 2.23
N ILE A 160 9.01 10.86 1.41
CA ILE A 160 10.15 10.04 1.80
C ILE A 160 11.49 10.58 1.26
N ARG A 161 11.45 11.73 0.57
CA ARG A 161 12.61 12.29 -0.14
C ARG A 161 13.16 13.57 0.46
N GLY A 162 12.38 14.26 1.28
CA GLY A 162 12.79 15.49 1.93
C GLY A 162 12.22 16.77 1.31
N PRO A 163 12.46 17.90 1.97
CA PRO A 163 11.74 19.16 1.75
C PRO A 163 11.97 19.79 0.36
N GLU A 164 13.04 19.43 -0.34
CA GLU A 164 13.29 19.89 -1.71
C GLU A 164 12.26 19.38 -2.72
N ASN A 165 11.52 18.32 -2.40
CA ASN A 165 10.47 17.76 -3.25
C ASN A 165 9.09 18.32 -2.94
N ASN A 166 8.91 19.01 -1.82
CA ASN A 166 7.61 19.52 -1.37
C ASN A 166 7.69 20.95 -0.80
N ASP A 167 8.51 21.80 -1.39
CA ASP A 167 8.72 23.18 -0.96
C ASP A 167 7.40 23.99 -0.90
N PRO A 168 6.95 24.42 0.30
CA PRO A 168 5.71 25.17 0.45
C PRO A 168 5.79 26.59 -0.15
N THR A 169 6.99 27.11 -0.37
CA THR A 169 7.17 28.42 -1.04
C THR A 169 7.02 28.34 -2.54
N ARG A 170 7.08 27.14 -3.12
CA ARG A 170 7.05 26.87 -4.56
C ARG A 170 8.17 27.54 -5.36
N LYS A 171 9.26 27.94 -4.70
CA LYS A 171 10.49 28.38 -5.37
C LYS A 171 11.19 27.19 -6.02
N ILE A 172 11.17 26.04 -5.37
CA ILE A 172 11.61 24.74 -5.91
C ILE A 172 10.35 23.97 -6.31
N LYS A 173 10.30 23.52 -7.57
CA LYS A 173 9.21 22.71 -8.11
C LYS A 173 9.75 21.34 -8.48
N SER A 174 8.99 20.31 -8.18
CA SER A 174 9.33 18.94 -8.47
C SER A 174 8.18 18.22 -9.16
N GLU A 175 8.45 17.43 -10.19
CA GLU A 175 7.45 16.52 -10.78
C GLU A 175 6.99 15.45 -9.80
N PHE A 176 7.80 15.18 -8.76
CA PHE A 176 7.44 14.27 -7.68
C PHE A 176 6.23 14.79 -6.87
N TRP A 177 6.05 16.12 -6.79
CA TRP A 177 4.91 16.78 -6.15
C TRP A 177 4.44 17.99 -6.98
N PRO A 178 3.75 17.76 -8.12
CA PRO A 178 3.37 18.80 -9.08
C PRO A 178 2.12 19.56 -8.60
N ALA A 179 2.30 20.32 -7.54
CA ALA A 179 1.18 20.94 -6.83
C ALA A 179 0.37 21.89 -7.71
N GLU A 180 1.00 22.61 -8.64
CA GLU A 180 0.32 23.53 -9.55
C GLU A 180 -0.65 22.81 -10.49
N GLU A 181 -0.26 21.66 -11.04
CA GLU A 181 -1.06 20.84 -11.95
C GLU A 181 -2.26 20.23 -11.23
N ILE A 182 -2.05 19.78 -9.99
CA ILE A 182 -3.10 19.18 -9.15
C ILE A 182 -4.12 20.24 -8.75
N ILE A 183 -3.65 21.44 -8.34
CA ILE A 183 -4.50 22.60 -8.04
C ILE A 183 -5.29 23.06 -9.26
N ALA A 184 -4.65 23.12 -10.43
CA ALA A 184 -5.31 23.50 -11.68
C ALA A 184 -6.45 22.56 -12.07
N ARG A 185 -6.34 21.26 -11.69
CA ARG A 185 -7.40 20.26 -11.90
C ARG A 185 -8.51 20.30 -10.85
N GLY A 186 -8.38 21.15 -9.82
CA GLY A 186 -9.41 21.37 -8.81
C GLY A 186 -9.30 20.48 -7.57
N TYR A 187 -8.19 19.80 -7.39
CA TYR A 187 -7.87 19.00 -6.20
C TYR A 187 -7.05 19.79 -5.19
N ALA A 188 -7.27 19.57 -3.91
CA ALA A 188 -6.29 19.92 -2.90
C ALA A 188 -5.13 18.90 -2.95
N ILE A 189 -3.93 19.39 -2.69
CA ILE A 189 -2.74 18.54 -2.54
C ILE A 189 -2.09 18.81 -1.20
N SER A 190 -1.78 17.75 -0.47
CA SER A 190 -1.15 17.82 0.83
C SER A 190 -0.03 16.79 0.96
N VAL A 191 0.90 17.07 1.86
CA VAL A 191 2.06 16.23 2.11
C VAL A 191 2.50 16.34 3.56
N PHE A 192 2.96 15.23 4.12
CA PHE A 192 3.71 15.19 5.38
C PHE A 192 4.96 14.32 5.21
N SER A 193 6.01 14.63 5.99
CA SER A 193 7.22 13.82 5.97
C SER A 193 7.05 12.57 6.84
N ASN A 194 7.45 11.40 6.33
CA ASN A 194 7.52 10.19 7.12
C ASN A 194 8.44 10.36 8.36
N SER A 195 9.49 11.16 8.23
CA SER A 195 10.47 11.42 9.31
C SER A 195 9.89 12.23 10.46
N ASP A 196 8.80 12.98 10.26
CA ASP A 196 8.09 13.64 11.36
C ASP A 196 7.41 12.62 12.29
N VAL A 197 7.08 11.45 11.76
CA VAL A 197 6.42 10.37 12.52
C VAL A 197 7.45 9.43 13.12
N ASP A 198 8.35 8.93 12.28
CA ASP A 198 9.41 8.00 12.68
C ASP A 198 10.57 8.10 11.69
N PRO A 199 11.80 8.40 12.15
CA PRO A 199 12.95 8.49 11.27
C PRO A 199 13.21 7.20 10.49
N ASP A 200 13.59 7.32 9.22
CA ASP A 200 13.84 6.15 8.34
C ASP A 200 15.24 5.57 8.58
N ASN A 201 15.52 5.19 9.81
CA ASN A 201 16.75 4.53 10.23
C ASN A 201 16.47 3.51 11.35
N PHE A 202 17.33 2.53 11.48
CA PHE A 202 17.23 1.57 12.58
C PHE A 202 17.89 2.15 13.84
N ASP A 203 17.09 2.62 14.77
CA ASP A 203 17.49 3.15 16.08
C ASP A 203 16.96 2.31 17.26
N GLU A 204 16.62 1.05 16.99
CA GLU A 204 15.96 0.15 17.94
C GLU A 204 14.57 0.66 18.39
N PHE A 205 13.91 1.48 17.56
CA PHE A 205 12.60 2.08 17.83
C PHE A 205 12.59 3.00 19.08
N ARG A 206 13.65 3.74 19.30
CA ARG A 206 13.79 4.63 20.46
C ARG A 206 13.26 6.03 20.21
N ASN A 207 13.24 6.46 18.95
CA ASN A 207 12.83 7.80 18.54
C ASN A 207 11.44 7.81 17.90
N GLY A 208 11.06 8.95 17.36
CA GLY A 208 9.77 9.13 16.69
C GLY A 208 8.58 8.74 17.56
N ILE A 209 7.54 8.29 16.91
CA ILE A 209 6.32 7.88 17.60
C ILE A 209 6.50 6.59 18.42
N HIS A 210 7.45 5.74 18.04
CA HIS A 210 7.82 4.57 18.82
C HIS A 210 8.32 4.95 20.22
N GLY A 211 9.21 5.94 20.30
CA GLY A 211 9.72 6.44 21.59
C GLY A 211 8.63 7.08 22.48
N ILE A 212 7.48 7.41 21.91
CA ILE A 212 6.34 8.02 22.62
C ILE A 212 5.29 7.00 23.00
N LEU A 213 4.96 6.04 22.11
CA LEU A 213 3.84 5.15 22.33
C LEU A 213 4.23 3.72 22.75
N ASP A 214 5.44 3.25 22.40
CA ASP A 214 5.85 1.90 22.81
C ASP A 214 6.13 1.83 24.31
N ARG A 215 5.76 0.70 24.92
CA ARG A 215 5.94 0.44 26.35
C ARG A 215 6.51 -0.95 26.58
N GLY A 216 7.44 -1.06 27.52
CA GLY A 216 8.03 -2.33 27.92
C GLY A 216 8.84 -3.00 26.81
N VAL A 217 8.89 -4.33 26.85
CA VAL A 217 9.63 -5.12 25.85
C VAL A 217 8.80 -5.25 24.57
N ARG A 218 9.40 -4.90 23.43
CA ARG A 218 8.76 -5.03 22.12
C ARG A 218 8.47 -6.49 21.79
N LYS A 219 7.21 -6.79 21.50
CA LYS A 219 6.78 -8.11 21.04
C LYS A 219 7.19 -8.33 19.58
N PRO A 220 7.28 -9.58 19.11
CA PRO A 220 7.64 -9.88 17.72
C PRO A 220 6.66 -9.29 16.68
N ASP A 221 5.41 -9.04 17.06
CA ASP A 221 4.35 -8.39 16.28
C ASP A 221 4.19 -6.90 16.63
N ALA A 222 5.13 -6.26 17.32
CA ALA A 222 5.13 -4.82 17.49
C ALA A 222 5.38 -4.10 16.16
N TRP A 223 4.69 -3.00 15.94
CA TRP A 223 4.69 -2.26 14.68
C TRP A 223 6.07 -1.76 14.22
N GLY A 224 6.33 -1.87 12.91
CA GLY A 224 7.51 -1.29 12.28
C GLY A 224 7.26 0.13 11.79
N SER A 225 8.31 0.77 11.24
CA SER A 225 8.25 2.16 10.78
C SER A 225 7.23 2.39 9.66
N LEU A 226 7.00 1.41 8.76
CA LEU A 226 5.95 1.53 7.74
C LEU A 226 4.55 1.65 8.37
N ALA A 227 4.28 0.90 9.45
CA ALA A 227 3.03 1.00 10.18
C ALA A 227 2.94 2.31 10.98
N ALA A 228 4.05 2.82 11.51
CA ALA A 228 4.12 4.11 12.15
C ALA A 228 3.80 5.26 11.18
N TRP A 229 4.39 5.24 9.97
CA TRP A 229 4.11 6.24 8.93
C TRP A 229 2.65 6.17 8.44
N ALA A 230 2.09 4.97 8.32
CA ALA A 230 0.67 4.76 8.00
C ALA A 230 -0.25 5.32 9.09
N TRP A 231 0.12 5.13 10.35
CA TRP A 231 -0.56 5.75 11.48
C TRP A 231 -0.49 7.29 11.41
N GLY A 232 0.67 7.87 11.04
CA GLY A 232 0.83 9.30 10.80
C GLY A 232 -0.09 9.83 9.71
N ALA A 233 -0.24 9.11 8.61
CA ALA A 233 -1.20 9.44 7.55
C ALA A 233 -2.65 9.49 8.07
N SER A 234 -3.04 8.58 8.97
CA SER A 234 -4.34 8.61 9.63
C SER A 234 -4.51 9.85 10.54
N ARG A 235 -3.42 10.39 11.10
CA ARG A 235 -3.49 11.66 11.86
C ARG A 235 -3.73 12.86 10.95
N CYS A 236 -3.18 12.84 9.73
CA CYS A 236 -3.52 13.85 8.72
C CYS A 236 -4.99 13.73 8.29
N MET A 237 -5.51 12.51 8.15
CA MET A 237 -6.93 12.29 7.87
C MET A 237 -7.83 12.81 9.00
N ASP A 238 -7.40 12.70 10.28
CA ASP A 238 -8.13 13.27 11.41
C ASP A 238 -8.25 14.80 11.28
N TYR A 239 -7.21 15.49 10.80
CA TYR A 239 -7.27 16.92 10.51
C TYR A 239 -8.25 17.23 9.38
N PHE A 240 -8.21 16.47 8.27
CA PHE A 240 -9.13 16.68 7.15
C PHE A 240 -10.60 16.54 7.52
N GLU A 241 -10.92 15.74 8.52
CA GLU A 241 -12.30 15.66 9.04
C GLU A 241 -12.77 16.98 9.69
N THR A 242 -11.84 17.83 10.13
CA THR A 242 -12.13 19.15 10.74
C THR A 242 -12.06 20.31 9.75
N ASP A 243 -11.35 20.16 8.63
CA ASP A 243 -11.15 21.22 7.65
C ASP A 243 -12.35 21.34 6.70
N LYS A 244 -13.01 22.50 6.71
CA LYS A 244 -14.22 22.77 5.92
C LYS A 244 -13.96 22.86 4.41
N ASP A 245 -12.72 23.07 4.01
CA ASP A 245 -12.32 23.18 2.60
C ASP A 245 -12.15 21.81 1.93
N ILE A 246 -11.96 20.73 2.73
CA ILE A 246 -11.68 19.38 2.24
C ILE A 246 -12.92 18.50 2.28
N ASN A 247 -13.19 17.83 1.17
CA ASN A 247 -14.19 16.77 1.13
C ASN A 247 -13.63 15.48 1.73
N LYS A 248 -13.87 15.27 3.02
CA LYS A 248 -13.40 14.12 3.78
C LYS A 248 -13.84 12.74 3.25
N LYS A 249 -14.81 12.71 2.33
CA LYS A 249 -15.24 11.47 1.65
C LYS A 249 -14.49 11.21 0.34
N LYS A 250 -13.69 12.17 -0.12
CA LYS A 250 -12.92 12.11 -1.37
C LYS A 250 -11.46 12.45 -1.08
N VAL A 251 -10.80 11.65 -0.24
CA VAL A 251 -9.38 11.76 0.08
C VAL A 251 -8.63 10.56 -0.45
N ALA A 252 -7.63 10.82 -1.28
CA ALA A 252 -6.66 9.81 -1.74
C ALA A 252 -5.42 9.85 -0.86
N ILE A 253 -4.85 8.68 -0.56
CA ILE A 253 -3.50 8.55 -0.06
C ILE A 253 -2.58 8.09 -1.18
N VAL A 254 -1.42 8.75 -1.31
CA VAL A 254 -0.42 8.49 -2.35
C VAL A 254 0.94 8.29 -1.72
N GLY A 255 1.69 7.32 -2.22
CA GLY A 255 3.07 7.14 -1.83
C GLY A 255 3.90 6.49 -2.92
N HIS A 256 5.18 6.84 -2.96
CA HIS A 256 6.20 6.27 -3.85
C HIS A 256 7.10 5.33 -3.09
N SER A 257 7.51 4.19 -3.70
CA SER A 257 8.49 3.28 -3.12
C SER A 257 8.05 2.78 -1.74
N ARG A 258 8.86 3.00 -0.68
CA ARG A 258 8.47 2.73 0.72
C ARG A 258 7.23 3.51 1.16
N GLY A 259 7.04 4.72 0.63
CA GLY A 259 5.79 5.48 0.81
C GLY A 259 4.59 4.79 0.17
N GLY A 260 4.76 4.10 -0.95
CA GLY A 260 3.72 3.29 -1.59
C GLY A 260 3.33 2.06 -0.76
N LYS A 261 4.31 1.37 -0.15
CA LYS A 261 4.06 0.30 0.82
C LYS A 261 3.24 0.85 2.01
N THR A 262 3.63 2.04 2.49
CA THR A 262 2.94 2.75 3.57
C THR A 262 1.52 3.15 3.18
N ALA A 263 1.30 3.66 1.96
CA ALA A 263 -0.02 4.05 1.47
C ALA A 263 -0.98 2.85 1.41
N LEU A 264 -0.51 1.68 0.96
CA LEU A 264 -1.29 0.44 0.96
C LEU A 264 -1.68 0.03 2.38
N TRP A 265 -0.73 0.07 3.32
CA TRP A 265 -1.03 -0.28 4.71
C TRP A 265 -1.95 0.74 5.38
N ALA A 266 -1.74 2.04 5.17
CA ALA A 266 -2.64 3.08 5.66
C ALA A 266 -4.07 2.90 5.11
N GLY A 267 -4.21 2.58 3.83
CA GLY A 267 -5.50 2.27 3.23
C GLY A 267 -6.15 1.00 3.78
N ALA A 268 -5.37 -0.02 4.14
CA ALA A 268 -5.89 -1.24 4.77
C ALA A 268 -6.42 -0.98 6.19
N GLU A 269 -5.70 -0.19 6.98
CA GLU A 269 -6.05 0.15 8.37
C GLU A 269 -7.14 1.22 8.46
N ASP A 270 -7.07 2.27 7.64
CA ASP A 270 -7.97 3.43 7.71
C ASP A 270 -8.89 3.49 6.49
N GLN A 271 -10.13 3.09 6.70
CA GLN A 271 -11.14 3.03 5.63
C GLN A 271 -11.66 4.42 5.19
N ARG A 272 -11.24 5.50 5.82
CA ARG A 272 -11.60 6.88 5.43
C ARG A 272 -10.91 7.33 4.14
N PHE A 273 -9.74 6.78 3.81
CA PHE A 273 -9.12 6.99 2.51
C PHE A 273 -9.96 6.32 1.43
N SER A 274 -10.58 7.10 0.57
CA SER A 274 -11.49 6.62 -0.47
C SER A 274 -10.78 6.13 -1.73
N LEU A 275 -9.51 6.48 -1.89
CA LEU A 275 -8.62 6.06 -2.97
C LEU A 275 -7.23 5.80 -2.39
N VAL A 276 -6.62 4.68 -2.75
CA VAL A 276 -5.25 4.32 -2.36
C VAL A 276 -4.41 4.19 -3.61
N ILE A 277 -3.28 4.89 -3.64
CA ILE A 277 -2.36 4.92 -4.78
C ILE A 277 -0.97 4.51 -4.30
N ALA A 278 -0.44 3.46 -4.88
CA ALA A 278 0.87 2.93 -4.54
C ALA A 278 1.78 2.90 -5.78
N ASN A 279 2.59 3.95 -5.90
CA ASN A 279 3.54 4.12 -6.98
C ASN A 279 4.82 3.33 -6.67
N GLU A 280 5.17 2.41 -7.58
CA GLU A 280 6.40 1.61 -7.57
C GLU A 280 6.73 1.00 -6.20
N SER A 281 5.70 0.43 -5.55
CA SER A 281 5.82 -0.02 -4.16
C SER A 281 6.57 -1.35 -3.96
N GLY A 282 6.70 -2.17 -4.97
CA GLY A 282 7.55 -3.38 -4.99
C GLY A 282 7.31 -4.36 -3.84
N ALA A 283 8.37 -5.03 -3.40
CA ALA A 283 8.35 -6.04 -2.34
C ALA A 283 7.85 -5.46 -1.00
N GLY A 284 6.99 -6.20 -0.29
CA GLY A 284 6.32 -5.70 0.93
C GLY A 284 5.28 -4.60 0.67
N GLY A 285 5.06 -4.23 -0.60
CA GLY A 285 4.02 -3.36 -1.11
C GLY A 285 3.07 -4.12 -2.03
N ALA A 286 3.10 -3.84 -3.34
CA ALA A 286 2.21 -4.50 -4.29
C ALA A 286 2.76 -5.80 -4.88
N ALA A 287 4.08 -6.02 -4.92
CA ALA A 287 4.67 -7.18 -5.57
C ALA A 287 4.49 -8.48 -4.78
N LEU A 288 4.08 -9.56 -5.45
CA LEU A 288 3.94 -10.89 -4.84
C LEU A 288 5.29 -11.39 -4.28
N ALA A 289 5.36 -11.63 -2.99
CA ALA A 289 6.59 -12.04 -2.31
C ALA A 289 7.07 -13.43 -2.76
N ARG A 290 6.15 -14.37 -3.05
CA ARG A 290 6.45 -15.74 -3.46
C ARG A 290 7.14 -15.84 -4.82
N ARG A 291 7.09 -14.80 -5.64
CA ARG A 291 7.81 -14.77 -6.91
C ARG A 291 9.32 -14.69 -6.74
N ARG A 292 9.79 -14.13 -5.62
CA ARG A 292 11.22 -13.97 -5.32
C ARG A 292 11.99 -13.33 -6.49
N TYR A 293 11.36 -12.34 -7.12
CA TYR A 293 11.89 -11.57 -8.23
C TYR A 293 12.31 -10.19 -7.73
N GLY A 294 13.45 -9.66 -8.17
CA GLY A 294 13.99 -8.40 -7.69
C GLY A 294 14.26 -8.41 -6.18
N GLU A 295 13.66 -7.47 -5.44
CA GLU A 295 13.78 -7.38 -3.99
C GLU A 295 13.04 -8.53 -3.29
N THR A 296 13.73 -9.23 -2.40
CA THR A 296 13.16 -10.36 -1.65
C THR A 296 12.85 -10.00 -0.20
N VAL A 297 12.05 -10.84 0.48
CA VAL A 297 11.79 -10.70 1.93
C VAL A 297 13.09 -10.73 2.74
N ALA A 298 14.05 -11.57 2.35
CA ALA A 298 15.34 -11.62 2.99
C ALA A 298 16.10 -10.30 2.85
N ARG A 299 16.14 -9.75 1.64
CA ARG A 299 16.85 -8.50 1.34
C ARG A 299 16.25 -7.30 2.07
N ILE A 300 14.92 -7.13 2.01
CA ILE A 300 14.26 -5.97 2.61
C ILE A 300 14.40 -5.99 4.14
N ASN A 301 14.29 -7.15 4.79
CA ASN A 301 14.47 -7.29 6.24
C ASN A 301 15.92 -7.08 6.69
N SER A 302 16.90 -7.41 5.83
CA SER A 302 18.32 -7.18 6.11
C SER A 302 18.69 -5.71 5.93
N ALA A 303 18.25 -5.09 4.85
CA ALA A 303 18.59 -3.69 4.54
C ALA A 303 17.84 -2.69 5.43
N PHE A 304 16.59 -3.01 5.78
CA PHE A 304 15.68 -2.12 6.50
C PHE A 304 15.02 -2.85 7.67
N PRO A 305 15.79 -3.24 8.71
CA PRO A 305 15.30 -4.10 9.80
C PRO A 305 14.20 -3.44 10.66
N HIS A 306 13.94 -2.13 10.47
CA HIS A 306 12.96 -1.33 11.17
C HIS A 306 11.62 -1.20 10.41
N TRP A 307 11.56 -1.49 9.10
CA TRP A 307 10.36 -1.23 8.33
C TRP A 307 9.16 -2.07 8.73
N PHE A 308 9.40 -3.35 9.05
CA PHE A 308 8.36 -4.33 9.36
C PHE A 308 8.48 -4.85 10.80
N CYS A 309 7.48 -5.57 11.27
CA CYS A 309 7.56 -6.25 12.54
C CYS A 309 8.59 -7.41 12.50
N SER A 310 9.06 -7.83 13.68
CA SER A 310 10.08 -8.89 13.77
C SER A 310 9.60 -10.25 13.23
N ASN A 311 8.27 -10.51 13.24
CA ASN A 311 7.72 -11.73 12.69
C ASN A 311 7.97 -11.86 11.18
N TYR A 312 8.03 -10.75 10.43
CA TYR A 312 8.27 -10.81 8.98
C TYR A 312 9.62 -11.42 8.62
N LYS A 313 10.62 -11.30 9.50
CA LYS A 313 11.95 -11.90 9.33
C LYS A 313 11.94 -13.42 9.22
N LYS A 314 10.92 -14.10 9.79
CA LYS A 314 10.76 -15.56 9.75
C LYS A 314 10.54 -16.11 8.34
N PHE A 315 10.08 -15.26 7.42
CA PHE A 315 9.75 -15.64 6.06
C PHE A 315 10.88 -15.38 5.06
N ALA A 316 12.02 -14.87 5.52
CA ALA A 316 13.19 -14.61 4.68
C ALA A 316 13.69 -15.94 4.05
N GLY A 317 13.62 -16.01 2.71
CA GLY A 317 13.97 -17.23 1.95
C GLY A 317 12.96 -18.37 2.05
N ASN A 318 11.83 -18.15 2.73
CA ASN A 318 10.76 -19.15 2.93
C ASN A 318 9.38 -18.54 2.74
N GLU A 319 9.21 -17.73 1.68
CA GLU A 319 8.00 -16.98 1.40
C GLU A 319 6.75 -17.87 1.22
N ASN A 320 6.94 -19.15 0.84
CA ASN A 320 5.85 -20.10 0.64
C ASN A 320 5.05 -20.43 1.91
N VAL A 321 5.65 -20.28 3.10
CA VAL A 321 4.94 -20.53 4.37
C VAL A 321 4.25 -19.30 4.95
N MET A 322 4.36 -18.13 4.29
CA MET A 322 3.62 -16.93 4.70
C MET A 322 2.12 -17.21 4.70
N PRO A 323 1.37 -16.81 5.73
CA PRO A 323 -0.08 -17.00 5.77
C PRO A 323 -0.82 -16.04 4.81
N VAL A 324 -0.13 -15.06 4.26
CA VAL A 324 -0.63 -14.04 3.32
C VAL A 324 0.33 -13.87 2.15
N ASP A 325 -0.13 -13.17 1.09
CA ASP A 325 0.73 -12.53 0.10
C ASP A 325 0.07 -11.22 -0.36
N MET A 326 0.77 -10.38 -1.13
CA MET A 326 0.41 -8.98 -1.33
C MET A 326 -0.92 -8.78 -2.07
N HIS A 327 -1.41 -9.74 -2.87
CA HIS A 327 -2.76 -9.71 -3.41
C HIS A 327 -3.85 -9.58 -2.31
N MET A 328 -3.59 -10.16 -1.13
CA MET A 328 -4.50 -10.04 0.02
C MET A 328 -4.43 -8.64 0.65
N LEU A 329 -3.25 -7.99 0.68
CA LEU A 329 -3.11 -6.59 1.10
C LEU A 329 -3.92 -5.67 0.18
N LEU A 330 -3.78 -5.85 -1.14
CA LEU A 330 -4.51 -5.08 -2.14
C LEU A 330 -6.03 -5.28 -2.00
N ALA A 331 -6.49 -6.48 -1.73
CA ALA A 331 -7.91 -6.80 -1.51
C ALA A 331 -8.51 -6.12 -0.26
N LEU A 332 -7.72 -5.80 0.77
CA LEU A 332 -8.19 -5.06 1.95
C LEU A 332 -8.70 -3.64 1.62
N ILE A 333 -8.33 -3.11 0.44
CA ILE A 333 -8.78 -1.78 0.02
C ILE A 333 -10.23 -1.80 -0.45
N ALA A 334 -10.71 -2.91 -1.03
CA ALA A 334 -12.09 -3.03 -1.49
C ALA A 334 -13.12 -2.69 -0.38
N PRO A 335 -14.23 -2.00 -0.70
CA PRO A 335 -14.72 -1.58 -2.02
C PRO A 335 -14.20 -0.22 -2.52
N ARG A 336 -13.23 0.38 -1.81
CA ARG A 336 -12.65 1.67 -2.17
C ARG A 336 -11.75 1.53 -3.40
N ALA A 337 -11.39 2.65 -4.01
CA ALA A 337 -10.57 2.64 -5.20
C ALA A 337 -9.10 2.34 -4.89
N LEU A 338 -8.46 1.57 -5.76
CA LEU A 338 -7.05 1.18 -5.67
C LEU A 338 -6.36 1.43 -7.02
N TYR A 339 -5.22 2.10 -6.98
CA TYR A 339 -4.36 2.31 -8.14
C TYR A 339 -2.94 1.83 -7.85
N ILE A 340 -2.42 0.99 -8.73
CA ILE A 340 -1.04 0.49 -8.66
C ILE A 340 -0.32 0.92 -9.94
N ASP A 341 0.93 1.31 -9.83
CA ASP A 341 1.77 1.55 -10.99
C ASP A 341 3.21 1.10 -10.78
N CYS A 342 3.90 0.96 -11.89
CA CYS A 342 5.26 0.49 -11.97
C CYS A 342 6.03 1.25 -13.04
N ALA A 343 7.37 1.12 -13.05
CA ALA A 343 8.25 1.56 -14.13
C ALA A 343 8.92 0.37 -14.81
N SER A 344 9.13 0.47 -16.12
CA SER A 344 9.65 -0.63 -16.95
C SER A 344 11.07 -1.06 -16.59
N ASP A 345 11.91 -0.12 -16.17
CA ASP A 345 13.30 -0.35 -15.79
C ASP A 345 13.47 -0.68 -14.31
N ASP A 346 12.41 -0.51 -13.49
CA ASP A 346 12.41 -0.87 -12.08
C ASP A 346 12.10 -2.36 -11.86
N LEU A 347 12.98 -3.22 -12.38
CA LEU A 347 12.85 -4.66 -12.18
C LEU A 347 13.06 -5.07 -10.72
N TRP A 348 13.68 -4.22 -9.92
CA TRP A 348 13.80 -4.41 -8.47
C TRP A 348 12.43 -4.47 -7.79
N GLY A 349 11.47 -3.69 -8.28
CA GLY A 349 10.10 -3.61 -7.79
C GLY A 349 9.16 -4.71 -8.31
N ASP A 350 9.62 -5.61 -9.20
CA ASP A 350 8.82 -6.68 -9.81
C ASP A 350 7.50 -6.18 -10.43
N PRO A 351 7.53 -5.44 -11.56
CA PRO A 351 6.32 -4.91 -12.18
C PRO A 351 5.27 -5.97 -12.50
N LYS A 352 5.69 -7.15 -12.96
CA LYS A 352 4.78 -8.27 -13.23
C LYS A 352 4.17 -8.82 -11.95
N GLY A 353 4.95 -8.91 -10.89
CA GLY A 353 4.46 -9.33 -9.57
C GLY A 353 3.43 -8.37 -8.99
N CYS A 354 3.60 -7.05 -9.20
CA CYS A 354 2.62 -6.04 -8.82
C CYS A 354 1.30 -6.21 -9.59
N TYR A 355 1.38 -6.42 -10.92
CA TYR A 355 0.21 -6.66 -11.76
C TYR A 355 -0.54 -7.94 -11.37
N LEU A 356 0.20 -9.04 -11.18
CA LEU A 356 -0.36 -10.31 -10.74
C LEU A 356 -1.04 -10.21 -9.37
N ALA A 357 -0.47 -9.44 -8.44
CA ALA A 357 -1.10 -9.21 -7.15
C ALA A 357 -2.43 -8.47 -7.29
N LEU A 358 -2.47 -7.41 -8.11
CA LEU A 358 -3.71 -6.68 -8.39
C LEU A 358 -4.75 -7.59 -9.07
N TYR A 359 -4.34 -8.37 -10.06
CA TYR A 359 -5.22 -9.32 -10.75
C TYR A 359 -5.82 -10.35 -9.78
N ASN A 360 -5.00 -10.92 -8.89
CA ASN A 360 -5.47 -11.89 -7.89
C ASN A 360 -6.27 -11.25 -6.73
N ALA A 361 -6.30 -9.92 -6.59
CA ALA A 361 -7.16 -9.21 -5.66
C ALA A 361 -8.59 -8.96 -6.23
N LEU A 362 -8.76 -9.00 -7.56
CA LEU A 362 -10.03 -8.69 -8.25
C LEU A 362 -11.24 -9.47 -7.74
N PRO A 363 -11.15 -10.76 -7.38
CA PRO A 363 -12.32 -11.49 -6.89
C PRO A 363 -13.02 -10.81 -5.71
N VAL A 364 -12.28 -10.10 -4.85
CA VAL A 364 -12.88 -9.33 -3.75
C VAL A 364 -13.55 -8.05 -4.26
N PHE A 365 -12.90 -7.29 -5.14
CA PHE A 365 -13.52 -6.10 -5.74
C PHE A 365 -14.82 -6.45 -6.46
N GLN A 366 -14.86 -7.58 -7.17
CA GLN A 366 -16.02 -8.07 -7.92
C GLN A 366 -17.19 -8.52 -7.05
N ILE A 367 -16.98 -8.84 -5.77
CA ILE A 367 -18.09 -9.04 -4.82
C ILE A 367 -18.89 -7.74 -4.63
N PHE A 368 -18.22 -6.58 -4.69
CA PHE A 368 -18.84 -5.26 -4.50
C PHE A 368 -19.31 -4.64 -5.82
N ASP A 369 -18.48 -4.75 -6.85
CA ASP A 369 -18.70 -4.14 -8.17
C ASP A 369 -18.10 -5.05 -9.26
N LYS A 370 -18.97 -5.69 -10.02
CA LYS A 370 -18.56 -6.61 -11.10
C LYS A 370 -17.76 -5.93 -12.22
N ALA A 371 -17.88 -4.60 -12.35
CA ALA A 371 -17.11 -3.82 -13.31
C ALA A 371 -15.65 -3.62 -12.87
N SER A 372 -15.29 -3.92 -11.61
CA SER A 372 -13.90 -3.80 -11.16
C SER A 372 -13.05 -4.90 -11.77
N MET A 373 -12.38 -4.58 -12.86
CA MET A 373 -11.55 -5.51 -13.65
C MET A 373 -10.27 -4.81 -14.12
N ILE A 374 -9.26 -5.60 -14.41
CA ILE A 374 -8.16 -5.25 -15.31
C ILE A 374 -8.00 -6.39 -16.32
N PRO A 375 -7.43 -6.15 -17.49
CA PRO A 375 -7.16 -7.20 -18.47
C PRO A 375 -6.37 -8.36 -17.86
N ASP A 376 -6.48 -9.55 -18.39
CA ASP A 376 -5.60 -10.70 -18.07
C ASP A 376 -4.18 -10.51 -18.61
N ILE A 377 -3.95 -9.42 -19.34
CA ILE A 377 -2.70 -9.04 -20.01
C ILE A 377 -2.30 -7.66 -19.49
N MET A 378 -1.04 -7.49 -19.04
CA MET A 378 -0.51 -6.17 -18.66
C MET A 378 -0.71 -5.15 -19.78
N PRO A 379 -1.13 -3.91 -19.47
CA PRO A 379 -1.29 -2.88 -20.49
C PRO A 379 0.07 -2.54 -21.13
N PRO A 380 0.09 -2.05 -22.38
CA PRO A 380 1.28 -1.50 -22.98
C PRO A 380 1.88 -0.36 -22.17
N LEU A 381 3.19 -0.10 -22.31
CA LEU A 381 3.87 1.02 -21.66
C LEU A 381 3.09 2.34 -21.87
N ASN A 382 3.02 3.13 -20.83
CA ASN A 382 2.37 4.44 -20.82
C ASN A 382 0.86 4.42 -21.11
N LYS A 383 0.22 3.26 -20.98
CA LYS A 383 -1.24 3.12 -21.11
C LYS A 383 -1.86 2.70 -19.78
N GLN A 384 -2.95 3.37 -19.42
CA GLN A 384 -3.73 3.00 -18.25
C GLN A 384 -4.71 1.86 -18.56
N ALA A 385 -4.83 0.92 -17.63
CA ALA A 385 -5.95 0.01 -17.51
C ALA A 385 -6.78 0.46 -16.31
N ILE A 386 -7.96 1.02 -16.55
CA ILE A 386 -8.87 1.54 -15.52
C ILE A 386 -10.24 0.95 -15.75
N GLU A 387 -10.78 0.22 -14.78
CA GLU A 387 -12.16 -0.22 -14.80
C GLU A 387 -12.74 -0.38 -13.39
N GLY A 388 -13.93 0.19 -13.16
CA GLY A 388 -14.57 0.18 -11.85
C GLY A 388 -13.71 0.87 -10.79
N LYS A 389 -13.30 0.12 -9.77
CA LYS A 389 -12.54 0.60 -8.60
C LYS A 389 -11.07 0.23 -8.63
N VAL A 390 -10.55 -0.26 -9.73
CA VAL A 390 -9.15 -0.65 -9.87
C VAL A 390 -8.50 0.02 -11.06
N GLY A 391 -7.22 0.38 -10.91
CA GLY A 391 -6.42 0.98 -11.96
C GLY A 391 -4.98 0.51 -11.91
N PHE A 392 -4.36 0.43 -13.10
CA PHE A 392 -2.95 0.09 -13.26
C PHE A 392 -2.34 0.81 -14.46
N HIS A 393 -1.08 1.17 -14.37
CA HIS A 393 -0.24 1.46 -15.54
C HIS A 393 1.20 1.02 -15.30
N ILE A 394 1.94 0.82 -16.36
CA ILE A 394 3.39 0.70 -16.33
C ILE A 394 3.98 1.82 -17.18
N ARG A 395 4.79 2.67 -16.55
CA ARG A 395 5.48 3.79 -17.17
C ARG A 395 6.79 3.32 -17.78
N ASP A 396 7.21 3.92 -18.89
CA ASP A 396 8.57 3.76 -19.39
C ASP A 396 9.57 4.48 -18.48
N GLY A 397 10.74 3.85 -18.22
CA GLY A 397 11.87 4.43 -17.50
C GLY A 397 12.09 3.87 -16.08
N ALA A 398 12.91 4.60 -15.31
CA ALA A 398 13.47 4.17 -14.03
C ALA A 398 12.55 4.49 -12.83
N HIS A 399 12.90 3.95 -11.67
CA HIS A 399 12.22 4.13 -10.38
C HIS A 399 12.08 5.61 -9.99
N ASN A 400 10.87 6.15 -10.11
CA ASN A 400 10.51 7.53 -9.78
C ASN A 400 9.00 7.73 -9.75
N MET A 401 8.54 8.90 -9.30
CA MET A 401 7.17 9.39 -9.46
C MET A 401 7.22 10.72 -10.23
N LEU A 402 6.58 10.76 -11.41
CA LEU A 402 6.66 11.85 -12.36
C LEU A 402 5.28 12.50 -12.58
N LEU A 403 5.26 13.65 -13.22
CA LEU A 403 4.01 14.32 -13.61
C LEU A 403 3.09 13.42 -14.45
N GLN A 404 3.66 12.51 -15.26
CA GLN A 404 2.87 11.54 -16.02
C GLN A 404 2.07 10.60 -15.10
N ASP A 405 2.67 10.13 -14.01
CA ASP A 405 2.00 9.27 -13.03
C ASP A 405 0.87 10.02 -12.34
N TRP A 406 1.12 11.28 -11.93
CA TRP A 406 0.11 12.14 -11.35
C TRP A 406 -1.08 12.43 -12.28
N LYS A 407 -0.85 12.57 -13.58
CA LYS A 407 -1.94 12.68 -14.57
C LYS A 407 -2.80 11.43 -14.56
N CYS A 408 -2.17 10.25 -14.53
CA CYS A 408 -2.87 8.97 -14.41
C CYS A 408 -3.67 8.86 -13.12
N PHE A 409 -3.12 9.30 -11.99
CA PHE A 409 -3.82 9.31 -10.69
C PHE A 409 -5.03 10.23 -10.70
N MET A 410 -4.90 11.43 -11.27
CA MET A 410 -6.00 12.39 -11.38
C MET A 410 -7.09 11.89 -12.33
N ASP A 411 -6.74 11.28 -13.47
CA ASP A 411 -7.70 10.68 -14.41
C ASP A 411 -8.51 9.58 -13.73
N PHE A 412 -7.85 8.73 -12.93
CA PHE A 412 -8.53 7.71 -12.16
C PHE A 412 -9.41 8.30 -11.05
N ALA A 413 -8.92 9.33 -10.34
CA ALA A 413 -9.69 10.02 -9.32
C ALA A 413 -10.96 10.68 -9.90
N ASP A 414 -10.85 11.34 -11.06
CA ASP A 414 -12.00 11.88 -11.78
C ASP A 414 -13.04 10.80 -12.11
N ASN A 415 -12.58 9.60 -12.44
CA ASN A 415 -13.46 8.49 -12.79
C ASN A 415 -14.19 7.91 -11.57
N VAL A 416 -13.48 7.70 -10.46
CA VAL A 416 -14.05 7.03 -9.27
C VAL A 416 -14.81 7.97 -8.32
N TRP A 417 -14.61 9.30 -8.46
CA TRP A 417 -15.22 10.32 -7.62
C TRP A 417 -16.34 11.14 -8.32
N LYS A 418 -16.71 10.73 -9.52
CA LYS A 418 -17.89 11.30 -10.24
C LYS A 418 -19.16 11.30 -9.43
#